data_4ec93fde46c5d7faa6d730e7a35e48cc
#
_entry.id   4ec93fde46c5d7faa6d730e7a35e48cc
#
_cell.length_a   1.000
_cell.length_b   1.000
_cell.length_c   1.000
_cell.angle_alpha   90.00
_cell.angle_beta   90.00
_cell.angle_gamma   90.00
#
_symmetry.space_group_name_H-M   'P 1'
#
loop_
_entity.id
_entity.type
_entity.pdbx_description
1 polymer ?
#
loop_
_entity_poly.entity_id
_entity_poly.type
_entity_poly.pdbx_seq_one_letter_code
_entity_poly.pdbx_strand_id
1 'polypeptide(L)'
;MARGRSLTEFQKEFPDEASCAAFLFKRRWPDGFVCPSCGGDRAAALKSRAYTFECYGCRRQTSITAGTVMHRTRLALTVWFWAAHLMATHSNGMSARQLEDQLGITYRTAWLLAQKLRRSMVDPDRELLDGVVEIDQAEIPFREGDAFFEPGSAGKILVIGAVEVIERDTHQSKPRRKHAKYLDTRSGRVRLAVIADNTAASIEAFVRTNIKPGTTLLTDGHASYPGLAGYRHDPRVVGKMAAHVVLPWIHRVFALVKRWGLGTYHGLRRTDTYLNEFVFRYNRRFYRHTSFETVLGLTARHAPTSYWDIIGRANPRKGNATPRRTPRSRKTATGMRRDGIGGAENGARNQAATISQVPNMEEPGTTQ
;
A
#
# COMPACT_ATOMS: atom_id res chain seq x y z
N MET A 1 -14.20 -23.67 -8.09
CA MET A 1 -13.60 -22.40 -7.63
C MET A 1 -14.19 -21.28 -8.47
N ALA A 2 -14.71 -20.22 -7.83
CA ALA A 2 -15.20 -19.05 -8.56
C ALA A 2 -14.06 -18.43 -9.38
N ARG A 3 -14.35 -18.10 -10.64
CA ARG A 3 -13.40 -17.50 -11.57
C ARG A 3 -13.20 -16.02 -11.22
N GLY A 4 -11.97 -15.52 -11.34
CA GLY A 4 -11.71 -14.09 -11.26
C GLY A 4 -12.36 -13.31 -12.42
N ARG A 5 -12.63 -12.03 -12.20
CA ARG A 5 -13.17 -11.12 -13.22
C ARG A 5 -12.21 -11.06 -14.42
N SER A 6 -12.74 -11.37 -15.60
CA SER A 6 -11.97 -11.24 -16.85
C SER A 6 -11.78 -9.78 -17.23
N LEU A 7 -10.85 -9.50 -18.14
CA LEU A 7 -10.59 -8.16 -18.64
C LEU A 7 -11.86 -7.55 -19.29
N THR A 8 -12.58 -8.35 -20.06
CA THR A 8 -13.81 -7.91 -20.75
C THR A 8 -14.95 -7.63 -19.77
N GLU A 9 -15.09 -8.41 -18.70
CA GLU A 9 -16.04 -8.15 -17.63
C GLU A 9 -15.68 -6.88 -16.87
N PHE A 10 -14.39 -6.66 -16.59
CA PHE A 10 -13.89 -5.45 -15.96
C PHE A 10 -14.22 -4.20 -16.81
N GLN A 11 -13.94 -4.23 -18.13
CA GLN A 11 -14.22 -3.12 -19.04
C GLN A 11 -15.71 -2.78 -19.14
N LYS A 12 -16.57 -3.81 -19.12
CA LYS A 12 -18.02 -3.62 -19.14
C LYS A 12 -18.55 -3.00 -17.85
N GLU A 13 -17.97 -3.36 -16.70
CA GLU A 13 -18.41 -2.86 -15.40
C GLU A 13 -17.89 -1.45 -15.10
N PHE A 14 -16.67 -1.13 -15.56
CA PHE A 14 -16.00 0.16 -15.33
C PHE A 14 -15.60 0.84 -16.64
N PRO A 15 -16.57 1.17 -17.51
CA PRO A 15 -16.28 1.79 -18.81
C PRO A 15 -15.81 3.24 -18.67
N ASP A 16 -16.18 3.93 -17.59
CA ASP A 16 -15.99 5.37 -17.41
C ASP A 16 -15.74 5.80 -15.95
N GLU A 17 -15.50 7.09 -15.76
CA GLU A 17 -15.30 7.71 -14.45
C GLU A 17 -16.55 7.62 -13.55
N ALA A 18 -17.75 7.66 -14.13
CA ALA A 18 -18.98 7.66 -13.35
C ALA A 18 -19.22 6.29 -12.69
N SER A 19 -18.99 5.19 -13.42
CA SER A 19 -19.08 3.83 -12.90
C SER A 19 -18.04 3.57 -11.80
N CYS A 20 -16.80 4.04 -12.00
CA CYS A 20 -15.75 3.99 -10.98
C CYS A 20 -16.15 4.77 -9.71
N ALA A 21 -16.68 5.97 -9.90
CA ALA A 21 -17.12 6.83 -8.80
C ALA A 21 -18.28 6.23 -8.01
N ALA A 22 -19.28 5.66 -8.69
CA ALA A 22 -20.40 4.97 -8.08
C ALA A 22 -19.94 3.79 -7.21
N PHE A 23 -19.00 2.98 -7.73
CA PHE A 23 -18.40 1.88 -6.98
C PHE A 23 -17.70 2.37 -5.72
N LEU A 24 -16.83 3.41 -5.81
CA LEU A 24 -16.12 3.95 -4.66
C LEU A 24 -17.07 4.57 -3.63
N PHE A 25 -18.12 5.25 -4.09
CA PHE A 25 -19.15 5.80 -3.22
C PHE A 25 -19.80 4.70 -2.36
N LYS A 26 -20.25 3.62 -3.01
CA LYS A 26 -20.89 2.48 -2.33
C LYS A 26 -19.94 1.79 -1.35
N ARG A 27 -18.64 1.68 -1.70
CA ARG A 27 -17.62 1.07 -0.81
C ARG A 27 -17.29 1.95 0.39
N ARG A 28 -17.32 3.27 0.21
CA ARG A 28 -17.02 4.24 1.28
C ARG A 28 -18.21 4.48 2.20
N TRP A 29 -19.39 4.52 1.64
CA TRP A 29 -20.64 4.81 2.32
C TRP A 29 -21.72 3.79 1.92
N PRO A 30 -21.67 2.57 2.47
CA PRO A 30 -22.59 1.50 2.10
C PRO A 30 -24.06 1.87 2.32
N ASP A 31 -24.32 2.58 3.41
CA ASP A 31 -25.65 3.00 3.88
C ASP A 31 -26.01 4.44 3.51
N GLY A 32 -25.24 5.05 2.59
CA GLY A 32 -25.40 6.44 2.19
C GLY A 32 -24.30 7.34 2.73
N PHE A 33 -24.30 8.60 2.27
CA PHE A 33 -23.26 9.57 2.65
C PHE A 33 -23.19 9.79 4.15
N VAL A 34 -21.95 9.77 4.69
CA VAL A 34 -21.66 10.17 6.07
C VAL A 34 -20.59 11.26 6.05
N CYS A 35 -20.88 12.41 6.63
CA CYS A 35 -19.93 13.52 6.68
C CYS A 35 -18.75 13.20 7.59
N PRO A 36 -17.50 13.24 7.12
CA PRO A 36 -16.33 12.92 7.93
C PRO A 36 -16.01 14.00 8.98
N SER A 37 -16.77 15.11 9.01
CA SER A 37 -16.56 16.22 9.94
C SER A 37 -17.58 16.25 11.08
N CYS A 38 -18.86 16.06 10.79
CA CYS A 38 -19.94 16.18 11.77
C CYS A 38 -20.80 14.92 11.88
N GLY A 39 -20.53 13.86 11.11
CA GLY A 39 -21.33 12.63 11.12
C GLY A 39 -22.69 12.73 10.42
N GLY A 40 -23.11 13.91 9.93
CA GLY A 40 -24.40 14.08 9.27
C GLY A 40 -24.53 13.25 7.99
N ASP A 41 -25.71 12.72 7.74
CA ASP A 41 -26.04 11.78 6.65
C ASP A 41 -26.63 12.44 5.41
N ARG A 42 -27.01 13.72 5.48
CA ARG A 42 -27.62 14.46 4.38
C ARG A 42 -26.61 15.35 3.66
N ALA A 43 -26.53 15.19 2.33
CA ALA A 43 -25.65 16.01 1.50
C ALA A 43 -26.20 16.20 0.09
N ALA A 44 -25.79 17.27 -0.57
CA ALA A 44 -26.03 17.50 -2.01
C ALA A 44 -24.77 17.23 -2.81
N ALA A 45 -24.92 16.58 -3.96
CA ALA A 45 -23.85 16.49 -4.95
C ALA A 45 -23.61 17.87 -5.60
N LEU A 46 -22.36 18.30 -5.67
CA LEU A 46 -22.00 19.59 -6.26
C LEU A 46 -21.97 19.48 -7.80
N LYS A 47 -22.71 20.34 -8.49
CA LYS A 47 -22.68 20.42 -9.97
C LYS A 47 -21.33 20.94 -10.49
N SER A 48 -20.65 21.82 -9.74
CA SER A 48 -19.37 22.44 -10.13
C SER A 48 -18.13 21.56 -9.91
N ARG A 49 -18.26 20.47 -9.14
CA ARG A 49 -17.15 19.54 -8.81
C ARG A 49 -17.64 18.11 -8.83
N ALA A 50 -17.23 17.37 -9.82
CA ALA A 50 -17.59 15.97 -9.96
C ALA A 50 -17.26 15.17 -8.67
N TYR A 51 -18.14 14.27 -8.31
CA TYR A 51 -17.99 13.33 -7.19
C TYR A 51 -17.69 13.99 -5.85
N THR A 52 -18.18 15.21 -5.63
CA THR A 52 -18.02 15.99 -4.41
C THR A 52 -19.39 16.31 -3.83
N PHE A 53 -19.51 16.12 -2.52
CA PHE A 53 -20.76 16.27 -1.77
C PHE A 53 -20.60 17.39 -0.73
N GLU A 54 -21.60 18.26 -0.59
CA GLU A 54 -21.69 19.27 0.43
C GLU A 54 -22.65 18.81 1.54
N CYS A 55 -22.15 18.70 2.76
CA CYS A 55 -22.96 18.33 3.91
C CYS A 55 -23.94 19.45 4.27
N TYR A 56 -25.23 19.13 4.45
CA TYR A 56 -26.24 20.11 4.86
C TYR A 56 -26.02 20.61 6.30
N GLY A 57 -25.47 19.77 7.19
CA GLY A 57 -25.25 20.14 8.59
C GLY A 57 -24.12 21.13 8.79
N CYS A 58 -22.92 20.86 8.25
CA CYS A 58 -21.72 21.67 8.50
C CYS A 58 -21.13 22.35 7.27
N ARG A 59 -21.78 22.24 6.11
CA ARG A 59 -21.39 22.84 4.81
C ARG A 59 -20.02 22.39 4.30
N ARG A 60 -19.42 21.37 4.92
CA ARG A 60 -18.15 20.82 4.46
C ARG A 60 -18.32 20.08 3.14
N GLN A 61 -17.46 20.40 2.18
CA GLN A 61 -17.38 19.72 0.89
C GLN A 61 -16.41 18.54 0.99
N THR A 62 -16.87 17.36 0.61
CA THR A 62 -16.11 16.10 0.69
C THR A 62 -16.21 15.36 -0.63
N SER A 63 -15.08 15.14 -1.31
CA SER A 63 -15.05 14.26 -2.49
C SER A 63 -14.97 12.79 -2.08
N ILE A 64 -15.37 11.88 -2.97
CA ILE A 64 -15.29 10.42 -2.74
C ILE A 64 -13.87 9.95 -2.45
N THR A 65 -12.84 10.67 -2.88
CA THR A 65 -11.43 10.36 -2.65
C THR A 65 -10.82 11.08 -1.45
N ALA A 66 -11.51 12.08 -0.88
CA ALA A 66 -10.99 12.87 0.23
C ALA A 66 -10.78 12.03 1.49
N GLY A 67 -9.61 12.12 2.11
CA GLY A 67 -9.29 11.34 3.32
C GLY A 67 -8.90 9.88 3.08
N THR A 68 -8.82 9.43 1.83
CA THR A 68 -8.42 8.08 1.44
C THR A 68 -6.99 8.07 0.87
N VAL A 69 -6.48 6.90 0.50
CA VAL A 69 -5.19 6.78 -0.21
C VAL A 69 -5.18 7.55 -1.55
N MET A 70 -6.36 7.76 -2.14
CA MET A 70 -6.56 8.55 -3.36
C MET A 70 -6.68 10.07 -3.10
N HIS A 71 -6.52 10.52 -1.87
CA HIS A 71 -6.65 11.93 -1.50
C HIS A 71 -5.83 12.85 -2.42
N ARG A 72 -6.47 13.90 -2.95
CA ARG A 72 -5.87 14.86 -3.89
C ARG A 72 -5.28 14.22 -5.15
N THR A 73 -5.78 13.07 -5.57
CA THR A 73 -5.37 12.49 -6.86
C THR A 73 -5.73 13.42 -8.01
N ARG A 74 -4.83 13.50 -8.99
CA ARG A 74 -5.06 14.14 -10.30
C ARG A 74 -5.27 13.10 -11.39
N LEU A 75 -5.06 11.82 -11.07
CA LEU A 75 -5.30 10.72 -11.98
C LEU A 75 -6.81 10.47 -12.06
N ALA A 76 -7.27 10.13 -13.24
CA ALA A 76 -8.59 9.60 -13.46
C ALA A 76 -8.84 8.35 -12.59
N LEU A 77 -10.07 8.16 -12.15
CA LEU A 77 -10.43 6.98 -11.34
C LEU A 77 -10.28 5.70 -12.18
N THR A 78 -10.57 5.77 -13.47
CA THR A 78 -10.36 4.68 -14.41
C THR A 78 -8.92 4.18 -14.39
N VAL A 79 -7.92 5.07 -14.32
CA VAL A 79 -6.50 4.69 -14.20
C VAL A 79 -6.21 3.96 -12.87
N TRP A 80 -6.82 4.39 -11.77
CA TRP A 80 -6.72 3.71 -10.47
C TRP A 80 -7.32 2.31 -10.53
N PHE A 81 -8.47 2.17 -11.17
CA PHE A 81 -9.19 0.90 -11.31
C PHE A 81 -8.40 -0.07 -12.18
N TRP A 82 -7.88 0.41 -13.32
CA TRP A 82 -6.99 -0.40 -14.16
C TRP A 82 -5.75 -0.86 -13.40
N ALA A 83 -5.06 0.03 -12.69
CA ALA A 83 -3.89 -0.35 -11.90
C ALA A 83 -4.24 -1.38 -10.83
N ALA A 84 -5.36 -1.19 -10.11
CA ALA A 84 -5.82 -2.15 -9.10
C ALA A 84 -6.18 -3.50 -9.71
N HIS A 85 -6.85 -3.53 -10.88
CA HIS A 85 -7.18 -4.75 -11.60
C HIS A 85 -5.92 -5.50 -12.04
N LEU A 86 -5.00 -4.82 -12.72
CA LEU A 86 -3.74 -5.40 -13.18
C LEU A 86 -2.91 -5.94 -12.02
N MET A 87 -2.73 -5.15 -10.96
CA MET A 87 -1.97 -5.58 -9.79
C MET A 87 -2.63 -6.74 -9.02
N ALA A 88 -3.95 -6.81 -8.97
CA ALA A 88 -4.67 -7.87 -8.23
C ALA A 88 -4.77 -9.18 -9.01
N THR A 89 -4.84 -9.14 -10.35
CA THR A 89 -5.14 -10.32 -11.20
C THR A 89 -3.89 -10.98 -11.79
N HIS A 90 -2.82 -10.24 -12.08
CA HIS A 90 -1.59 -10.81 -12.61
C HIS A 90 -0.92 -11.73 -11.59
N SER A 91 -0.55 -12.94 -12.01
CA SER A 91 0.02 -13.96 -11.11
C SER A 91 1.35 -13.54 -10.47
N ASN A 92 2.20 -12.83 -11.21
CA ASN A 92 3.56 -12.44 -10.80
C ASN A 92 3.65 -11.01 -10.26
N GLY A 93 2.51 -10.29 -10.09
CA GLY A 93 2.55 -8.87 -9.79
C GLY A 93 2.76 -8.00 -11.02
N MET A 94 2.93 -6.70 -10.78
CA MET A 94 3.06 -5.70 -11.83
C MET A 94 4.15 -4.70 -11.44
N SER A 95 5.18 -4.57 -12.27
CA SER A 95 6.21 -3.57 -12.05
C SER A 95 5.71 -2.15 -12.41
N ALA A 96 6.38 -1.12 -11.89
CA ALA A 96 6.02 0.25 -12.24
C ALA A 96 6.25 0.56 -13.72
N ARG A 97 7.24 -0.09 -14.34
CA ARG A 97 7.50 0.03 -15.78
C ARG A 97 6.35 -0.55 -16.60
N GLN A 98 5.87 -1.75 -16.23
CA GLN A 98 4.72 -2.36 -16.91
C GLN A 98 3.44 -1.52 -16.74
N LEU A 99 3.23 -0.91 -15.56
CA LEU A 99 2.09 -0.01 -15.35
C LEU A 99 2.21 1.27 -16.18
N GLU A 100 3.41 1.84 -16.32
CA GLU A 100 3.68 2.99 -17.19
C GLU A 100 3.29 2.66 -18.64
N ASP A 101 3.80 1.55 -19.17
CA ASP A 101 3.55 1.14 -20.54
C ASP A 101 2.07 0.83 -20.80
N GLN A 102 1.41 0.12 -19.87
CA GLN A 102 0.01 -0.30 -20.05
C GLN A 102 -1.02 0.80 -19.81
N LEU A 103 -0.70 1.78 -18.96
CA LEU A 103 -1.64 2.85 -18.60
C LEU A 103 -1.33 4.19 -19.28
N GLY A 104 -0.23 4.28 -20.03
CA GLY A 104 0.17 5.51 -20.71
C GLY A 104 0.45 6.67 -19.74
N ILE A 105 1.00 6.37 -18.56
CA ILE A 105 1.34 7.36 -17.52
C ILE A 105 2.84 7.36 -17.30
N THR A 106 3.41 8.45 -16.77
CA THR A 106 4.85 8.49 -16.49
C THR A 106 5.28 7.48 -15.43
N TYR A 107 6.51 6.99 -15.50
CA TYR A 107 7.11 6.06 -14.52
C TYR A 107 6.93 6.51 -13.07
N ARG A 108 7.18 7.80 -12.80
CA ARG A 108 7.02 8.37 -11.46
C ARG A 108 5.59 8.25 -10.94
N THR A 109 4.62 8.48 -11.83
CA THR A 109 3.19 8.36 -11.52
C THR A 109 2.81 6.89 -11.30
N ALA A 110 3.24 6.00 -12.18
CA ALA A 110 3.02 4.56 -12.09
C ALA A 110 3.62 3.98 -10.81
N TRP A 111 4.84 4.37 -10.47
CA TRP A 111 5.52 3.95 -9.23
C TRP A 111 4.74 4.42 -7.99
N LEU A 112 4.36 5.71 -7.93
CA LEU A 112 3.60 6.25 -6.79
C LEU A 112 2.23 5.58 -6.64
N LEU A 113 1.52 5.37 -7.75
CA LEU A 113 0.25 4.67 -7.79
C LEU A 113 0.38 3.25 -7.25
N ALA A 114 1.37 2.50 -7.74
CA ALA A 114 1.65 1.14 -7.28
C ALA A 114 1.97 1.09 -5.78
N GLN A 115 2.80 2.00 -5.27
CA GLN A 115 3.15 2.06 -3.85
C GLN A 115 1.94 2.40 -2.97
N LYS A 116 1.07 3.28 -3.41
CA LYS A 116 -0.17 3.60 -2.71
C LYS A 116 -1.11 2.39 -2.65
N LEU A 117 -1.27 1.65 -3.76
CA LEU A 117 -2.07 0.42 -3.81
C LEU A 117 -1.47 -0.67 -2.91
N ARG A 118 -0.15 -0.86 -2.89
CA ARG A 118 0.53 -1.81 -1.99
C ARG A 118 0.28 -1.51 -0.53
N ARG A 119 0.31 -0.24 -0.13
CA ARG A 119 -0.04 0.15 1.25
C ARG A 119 -1.49 -0.19 1.59
N SER A 120 -2.39 -0.07 0.64
CA SER A 120 -3.80 -0.43 0.83
C SER A 120 -4.05 -1.94 0.90
N MET A 121 -3.09 -2.78 0.55
CA MET A 121 -3.24 -4.24 0.58
C MET A 121 -3.19 -4.83 1.99
N VAL A 122 -2.96 -4.03 3.01
CA VAL A 122 -3.05 -4.42 4.42
C VAL A 122 -4.41 -4.01 4.97
N ASP A 123 -5.21 -4.96 5.41
CA ASP A 123 -6.44 -4.63 6.12
C ASP A 123 -6.08 -4.13 7.54
N PRO A 124 -6.46 -2.90 7.92
CA PRO A 124 -6.18 -2.38 9.27
C PRO A 124 -6.84 -3.21 10.37
N ASP A 125 -8.00 -3.84 10.09
CA ASP A 125 -8.74 -4.67 11.05
C ASP A 125 -8.55 -6.17 10.78
N ARG A 126 -7.41 -6.54 10.19
CA ARG A 126 -7.10 -7.95 9.91
C ARG A 126 -7.02 -8.77 11.20
N GLU A 127 -7.63 -9.94 11.19
CA GLU A 127 -7.53 -10.90 12.26
C GLU A 127 -6.09 -11.33 12.51
N LEU A 128 -5.73 -11.56 13.77
CA LEU A 128 -4.46 -12.15 14.17
C LEU A 128 -4.37 -13.59 13.68
N LEU A 129 -3.15 -14.12 13.51
CA LEU A 129 -2.90 -15.53 13.26
C LEU A 129 -3.22 -16.33 14.53
N ASP A 130 -3.75 -17.55 14.37
CA ASP A 130 -4.21 -18.38 15.48
C ASP A 130 -3.83 -19.87 15.27
N GLY A 131 -3.99 -20.70 16.31
CA GLY A 131 -3.79 -22.13 16.27
C GLY A 131 -2.33 -22.56 16.41
N VAL A 132 -1.72 -23.05 15.33
CA VAL A 132 -0.31 -23.41 15.23
C VAL A 132 0.36 -22.53 14.19
N VAL A 133 1.46 -21.88 14.53
CA VAL A 133 2.15 -20.90 13.67
C VAL A 133 3.65 -21.17 13.62
N GLU A 134 4.20 -21.40 12.42
CA GLU A 134 5.65 -21.39 12.21
C GLU A 134 6.16 -19.95 12.13
N ILE A 135 7.26 -19.66 12.84
CA ILE A 135 7.93 -18.36 12.84
C ILE A 135 9.40 -18.55 12.58
N ASP A 136 9.96 -17.73 11.70
CA ASP A 136 11.39 -17.70 11.39
C ASP A 136 11.78 -16.36 10.78
N GLN A 137 13.08 -16.11 10.65
CA GLN A 137 13.66 -14.95 10.01
C GLN A 137 14.47 -15.37 8.78
N ALA A 138 14.52 -14.48 7.80
CA ALA A 138 15.35 -14.69 6.62
C ALA A 138 15.89 -13.36 6.09
N GLU A 139 17.12 -13.40 5.62
CA GLU A 139 17.67 -12.33 4.80
C GLU A 139 17.11 -12.41 3.37
N ILE A 140 16.53 -11.31 2.92
CA ILE A 140 15.98 -11.18 1.57
C ILE A 140 16.86 -10.21 0.78
N PRO A 141 17.23 -10.54 -0.49
CA PRO A 141 17.97 -9.64 -1.33
C PRO A 141 17.26 -8.31 -1.52
N PHE A 142 17.97 -7.22 -1.26
CA PHE A 142 17.49 -5.86 -1.29
C PHE A 142 18.40 -5.05 -2.21
N ARG A 143 17.83 -4.14 -3.00
CA ARG A 143 18.59 -3.29 -3.91
C ARG A 143 18.54 -1.84 -3.45
N GLU A 144 19.65 -1.36 -2.90
CA GLU A 144 19.83 0.03 -2.54
C GLU A 144 21.09 0.58 -3.24
N GLY A 145 20.88 1.40 -4.27
CA GLY A 145 21.99 2.00 -5.04
C GLY A 145 22.88 0.96 -5.72
N ASP A 146 24.16 1.24 -5.78
CA ASP A 146 25.19 0.38 -6.39
C ASP A 146 25.75 -0.68 -5.42
N ALA A 147 25.34 -0.63 -4.15
CA ALA A 147 25.77 -1.57 -3.11
C ALA A 147 25.40 -3.05 -3.37
N PHE A 148 24.63 -3.31 -4.42
CA PHE A 148 24.27 -4.68 -4.82
C PHE A 148 25.46 -5.54 -5.26
N PHE A 149 26.57 -4.90 -5.63
CA PHE A 149 27.76 -5.59 -6.15
C PHE A 149 28.88 -5.76 -5.11
N GLU A 150 28.71 -5.23 -3.87
CA GLU A 150 29.71 -5.45 -2.84
C GLU A 150 29.53 -6.83 -2.17
N PRO A 151 30.62 -7.61 -2.01
CA PRO A 151 30.60 -8.86 -1.26
C PRO A 151 30.32 -8.58 0.23
N GLY A 152 29.24 -9.14 0.76
CA GLY A 152 28.91 -9.02 2.19
C GLY A 152 27.42 -8.85 2.46
N SER A 153 27.08 -8.38 3.66
CA SER A 153 25.69 -8.15 4.10
C SER A 153 25.05 -6.91 3.45
N ALA A 154 25.82 -6.07 2.78
CA ALA A 154 25.33 -4.94 2.01
C ALA A 154 24.37 -5.43 0.90
N GLY A 155 23.12 -4.95 0.94
CA GLY A 155 22.08 -5.34 -0.01
C GLY A 155 21.15 -6.48 0.44
N LYS A 156 21.14 -6.81 1.73
CA LYS A 156 20.17 -7.72 2.34
C LYS A 156 19.37 -7.01 3.41
N ILE A 157 18.12 -7.42 3.56
CA ILE A 157 17.22 -6.93 4.61
C ILE A 157 16.69 -8.10 5.41
N LEU A 158 16.62 -7.94 6.72
CA LEU A 158 16.11 -8.94 7.63
C LEU A 158 14.57 -8.89 7.65
N VAL A 159 13.95 -10.02 7.33
CA VAL A 159 12.51 -10.19 7.32
C VAL A 159 12.11 -11.29 8.28
N ILE A 160 11.22 -10.98 9.22
CA ILE A 160 10.54 -11.96 10.04
C ILE A 160 9.25 -12.38 9.37
N GLY A 161 8.92 -13.67 9.46
CA GLY A 161 7.70 -14.23 8.92
C GLY A 161 6.99 -15.15 9.89
N ALA A 162 5.67 -15.18 9.79
CA ALA A 162 4.82 -16.11 10.50
C ALA A 162 3.80 -16.72 9.53
N VAL A 163 3.57 -18.04 9.61
CA VAL A 163 2.61 -18.75 8.77
C VAL A 163 1.80 -19.73 9.59
N GLU A 164 0.48 -19.68 9.45
CA GLU A 164 -0.41 -20.67 10.07
C GLU A 164 -0.20 -22.05 9.45
N VAL A 165 -0.16 -23.06 10.32
CA VAL A 165 -0.11 -24.48 9.94
C VAL A 165 -1.51 -25.06 10.16
N ILE A 166 -2.16 -25.46 9.09
CA ILE A 166 -3.52 -25.98 9.10
C ILE A 166 -3.46 -27.48 8.78
N GLU A 167 -4.03 -28.30 9.63
CA GLU A 167 -4.19 -29.73 9.36
C GLU A 167 -5.04 -29.95 8.12
N ARG A 168 -4.70 -30.94 7.32
CA ARG A 168 -5.49 -31.36 6.18
C ARG A 168 -6.51 -32.38 6.64
N ASP A 169 -7.74 -32.18 6.21
CA ASP A 169 -8.73 -33.25 6.25
C ASP A 169 -8.31 -34.33 5.22
N THR A 170 -7.73 -35.42 5.72
CA THR A 170 -7.21 -36.51 4.90
C THR A 170 -8.29 -37.28 4.17
N HIS A 171 -9.55 -37.09 4.58
CA HIS A 171 -10.71 -37.79 3.93
C HIS A 171 -11.13 -37.17 2.59
N GLN A 172 -10.66 -35.97 2.23
CA GLN A 172 -11.18 -35.26 1.05
C GLN A 172 -10.23 -35.14 -0.13
N SER A 173 -8.97 -35.54 -0.07
CA SER A 173 -8.05 -35.31 -1.17
C SER A 173 -7.23 -36.55 -1.56
N LYS A 174 -7.59 -37.18 -2.67
CA LYS A 174 -6.67 -38.14 -3.36
C LYS A 174 -5.40 -37.40 -3.80
N PRO A 175 -4.23 -38.01 -3.58
CA PRO A 175 -2.96 -37.39 -3.95
C PRO A 175 -2.82 -37.20 -5.46
N ARG A 176 -2.54 -35.99 -5.88
CA ARG A 176 -2.39 -35.63 -7.30
C ARG A 176 -1.02 -36.00 -7.92
N ARG A 177 -0.02 -36.33 -7.11
CA ARG A 177 1.35 -36.71 -7.58
C ARG A 177 1.97 -37.78 -6.69
N LYS A 178 2.51 -38.83 -7.31
CA LYS A 178 3.14 -39.99 -6.65
C LYS A 178 4.38 -39.69 -5.78
N HIS A 179 4.98 -38.50 -5.88
CA HIS A 179 6.27 -38.15 -5.21
C HIS A 179 6.18 -37.02 -4.17
N ALA A 180 4.99 -36.47 -3.88
CA ALA A 180 4.88 -35.54 -2.76
C ALA A 180 4.75 -36.38 -1.49
N LYS A 181 5.78 -36.43 -0.64
CA LYS A 181 5.62 -36.80 0.76
C LYS A 181 4.58 -35.82 1.33
N TYR A 182 3.39 -36.33 1.58
CA TYR A 182 2.28 -35.52 2.07
C TYR A 182 2.63 -35.04 3.48
N LEU A 183 2.83 -33.75 3.59
CA LEU A 183 2.64 -33.12 4.85
C LEU A 183 1.14 -33.20 5.12
N ASP A 184 0.75 -33.79 6.24
CA ASP A 184 -0.65 -33.85 6.70
C ASP A 184 -1.20 -32.46 7.02
N THR A 185 -0.42 -31.43 6.67
CA THR A 185 -0.71 -30.03 6.89
C THR A 185 -0.67 -29.21 5.61
N ARG A 186 -1.15 -27.98 5.67
CA ARG A 186 -1.03 -26.94 4.63
C ARG A 186 -0.76 -25.59 5.26
N SER A 187 -0.14 -24.70 4.50
CA SER A 187 0.03 -23.31 4.95
C SER A 187 -1.32 -22.57 4.91
N GLY A 188 -1.63 -21.88 5.98
CA GLY A 188 -2.75 -20.96 6.11
C GLY A 188 -2.36 -19.52 5.70
N ARG A 189 -2.76 -18.54 6.54
CA ARG A 189 -2.44 -17.13 6.39
C ARG A 189 -0.99 -16.87 6.74
N VAL A 190 -0.41 -15.85 6.12
CA VAL A 190 0.98 -15.42 6.37
C VAL A 190 1.03 -13.96 6.83
N ARG A 191 2.02 -13.64 7.64
CA ARG A 191 2.45 -12.28 7.98
C ARG A 191 3.95 -12.17 7.75
N LEU A 192 4.38 -11.06 7.19
CA LEU A 192 5.78 -10.72 6.96
C LEU A 192 6.01 -9.28 7.38
N ALA A 193 7.15 -9.00 7.98
CA ALA A 193 7.59 -7.65 8.30
C ALA A 193 9.11 -7.53 8.21
N VAL A 194 9.59 -6.33 7.89
CA VAL A 194 11.00 -5.98 8.05
C VAL A 194 11.26 -5.74 9.53
N ILE A 195 12.36 -6.27 10.05
CA ILE A 195 12.84 -6.02 11.41
C ILE A 195 14.26 -5.45 11.35
N ALA A 196 14.59 -4.63 12.36
CA ALA A 196 15.90 -3.98 12.42
C ALA A 196 17.01 -4.99 12.78
N ASP A 197 16.67 -5.95 13.64
CA ASP A 197 17.58 -6.92 14.20
C ASP A 197 16.86 -8.19 14.67
N ASN A 198 17.63 -9.19 15.10
CA ASN A 198 17.15 -10.47 15.63
C ASN A 198 17.01 -10.48 17.16
N THR A 199 16.82 -9.33 17.79
CA THR A 199 16.63 -9.26 19.25
C THR A 199 15.27 -9.82 19.67
N ALA A 200 15.19 -10.27 20.92
CA ALA A 200 13.92 -10.73 21.51
C ALA A 200 12.84 -9.63 21.44
N ALA A 201 13.22 -8.35 21.62
CA ALA A 201 12.29 -7.23 21.56
C ALA A 201 11.68 -7.05 20.17
N SER A 202 12.49 -7.14 19.10
CA SER A 202 12.00 -7.03 17.71
C SER A 202 11.07 -8.19 17.36
N ILE A 203 11.40 -9.41 17.79
CA ILE A 203 10.58 -10.60 17.58
C ILE A 203 9.26 -10.50 18.37
N GLU A 204 9.32 -10.12 19.66
CA GLU A 204 8.14 -9.97 20.51
C GLU A 204 7.17 -8.92 19.95
N ALA A 205 7.67 -7.77 19.48
CA ALA A 205 6.85 -6.74 18.88
C ALA A 205 6.09 -7.27 17.64
N PHE A 206 6.76 -8.05 16.80
CA PHE A 206 6.12 -8.69 15.64
C PHE A 206 5.07 -9.71 16.06
N VAL A 207 5.39 -10.58 17.02
CA VAL A 207 4.49 -11.65 17.52
C VAL A 207 3.22 -11.03 18.09
N ARG A 208 3.35 -10.08 19.02
CA ARG A 208 2.19 -9.43 19.66
C ARG A 208 1.28 -8.68 18.67
N THR A 209 1.86 -8.12 17.60
CA THR A 209 1.10 -7.39 16.58
C THR A 209 0.36 -8.30 15.61
N ASN A 210 0.84 -9.54 15.41
CA ASN A 210 0.37 -10.39 14.31
C ASN A 210 -0.24 -11.71 14.75
N ILE A 211 -0.02 -12.16 15.98
CA ILE A 211 -0.39 -13.48 16.46
C ILE A 211 -1.21 -13.37 17.75
N LYS A 212 -2.29 -14.13 17.82
CA LYS A 212 -3.21 -14.15 18.95
C LYS A 212 -2.56 -14.82 20.17
N PRO A 213 -2.69 -14.27 21.38
CA PRO A 213 -2.28 -14.96 22.59
C PRO A 213 -2.90 -16.35 22.71
N GLY A 214 -2.16 -17.31 23.28
CA GLY A 214 -2.56 -18.72 23.38
C GLY A 214 -2.17 -19.59 22.19
N THR A 215 -1.67 -18.99 21.10
CA THR A 215 -1.20 -19.69 19.90
C THR A 215 0.07 -20.51 20.20
N THR A 216 0.21 -21.67 19.56
CA THR A 216 1.42 -22.49 19.59
C THR A 216 2.41 -22.00 18.54
N LEU A 217 3.61 -21.60 18.97
CA LEU A 217 4.67 -21.07 18.13
C LEU A 217 5.72 -22.14 17.85
N LEU A 218 5.87 -22.53 16.59
CA LEU A 218 6.94 -23.41 16.14
C LEU A 218 8.10 -22.55 15.64
N THR A 219 9.29 -22.70 16.21
CA THR A 219 10.49 -21.94 15.88
C THR A 219 11.69 -22.86 15.69
N ASP A 220 12.79 -22.35 15.14
CA ASP A 220 14.06 -23.07 15.00
C ASP A 220 14.83 -23.26 16.32
N GLY A 221 14.29 -22.75 17.45
CA GLY A 221 14.94 -22.84 18.75
C GLY A 221 16.00 -21.77 18.99
N HIS A 222 16.06 -20.71 18.18
CA HIS A 222 16.97 -19.58 18.42
C HIS A 222 16.73 -18.93 19.78
N ALA A 223 17.81 -18.48 20.43
CA ALA A 223 17.81 -17.96 21.81
C ALA A 223 16.92 -16.71 22.02
N SER A 224 16.53 -16.02 20.95
CA SER A 224 15.69 -14.82 21.01
C SER A 224 14.18 -15.09 21.16
N TYR A 225 13.74 -16.36 21.13
CA TYR A 225 12.32 -16.72 21.30
C TYR A 225 11.88 -17.01 22.74
N PRO A 226 12.74 -17.42 23.68
CA PRO A 226 12.34 -17.67 25.07
C PRO A 226 11.71 -16.42 25.70
N GLY A 227 10.63 -16.63 26.48
CA GLY A 227 10.00 -15.56 27.25
C GLY A 227 8.81 -14.88 26.61
N LEU A 228 8.29 -15.37 25.47
CA LEU A 228 7.05 -14.89 24.87
C LEU A 228 5.85 -15.23 25.75
N ALA A 229 5.64 -14.45 26.81
CA ALA A 229 4.55 -14.66 27.77
C ALA A 229 3.18 -14.64 27.06
N GLY A 230 2.35 -15.65 27.36
CA GLY A 230 1.03 -15.80 26.76
C GLY A 230 1.00 -16.65 25.47
N TYR A 231 2.13 -17.23 25.06
CA TYR A 231 2.20 -18.16 23.91
C TYR A 231 2.76 -19.51 24.35
N ARG A 232 2.38 -20.57 23.64
CA ARG A 232 2.97 -21.91 23.80
C ARG A 232 4.14 -22.04 22.85
N HIS A 233 5.36 -22.04 23.36
CA HIS A 233 6.56 -22.17 22.54
C HIS A 233 6.94 -23.65 22.38
N ASP A 234 7.03 -24.12 21.13
CA ASP A 234 7.48 -25.46 20.73
C ASP A 234 8.71 -25.31 19.80
N PRO A 235 9.93 -25.28 20.39
CA PRO A 235 11.16 -25.13 19.62
C PRO A 235 11.46 -26.41 18.84
N ARG A 236 11.62 -26.29 17.53
CA ARG A 236 11.99 -27.36 16.60
C ARG A 236 13.48 -27.27 16.29
N VAL A 237 14.30 -27.76 17.21
CA VAL A 237 15.76 -27.71 17.06
C VAL A 237 16.20 -28.50 15.85
N VAL A 238 16.89 -27.82 14.93
CA VAL A 238 17.27 -28.35 13.62
C VAL A 238 18.26 -29.51 13.74
N GLY A 239 19.18 -29.49 14.69
CA GLY A 239 20.21 -30.50 14.86
C GLY A 239 20.96 -30.78 13.55
N LYS A 240 20.94 -32.06 13.11
CA LYS A 240 21.48 -32.48 11.80
C LYS A 240 20.47 -32.39 10.65
N MET A 241 19.20 -32.06 10.91
CA MET A 241 18.17 -31.92 9.89
C MET A 241 18.22 -30.54 9.26
N ALA A 242 17.90 -30.47 7.96
CA ALA A 242 17.82 -29.18 7.29
C ALA A 242 16.61 -28.37 7.79
N ALA A 243 16.75 -27.07 7.98
CA ALA A 243 15.73 -26.16 8.53
C ALA A 243 14.36 -26.24 7.80
N HIS A 244 14.39 -26.45 6.48
CA HIS A 244 13.16 -26.59 5.66
C HIS A 244 12.38 -27.89 5.94
N VAL A 245 12.96 -28.85 6.67
CA VAL A 245 12.27 -30.08 7.10
C VAL A 245 11.52 -29.82 8.39
N VAL A 246 12.05 -28.94 9.22
CA VAL A 246 11.56 -28.65 10.58
C VAL A 246 10.46 -27.60 10.55
N LEU A 247 10.63 -26.52 9.76
CA LEU A 247 9.69 -25.43 9.54
C LEU A 247 9.35 -25.26 8.04
N PRO A 248 8.69 -26.27 7.43
CA PRO A 248 8.58 -26.36 5.96
C PRO A 248 7.77 -25.22 5.34
N TRP A 249 6.78 -24.68 6.05
CA TRP A 249 5.88 -23.69 5.48
C TRP A 249 6.49 -22.30 5.45
N ILE A 250 7.16 -21.87 6.52
CA ILE A 250 7.80 -20.56 6.53
C ILE A 250 8.99 -20.50 5.58
N HIS A 251 9.80 -21.54 5.50
CA HIS A 251 10.91 -21.63 4.52
C HIS A 251 10.40 -21.59 3.08
N ARG A 252 9.25 -22.25 2.81
CA ARG A 252 8.60 -22.17 1.50
C ARG A 252 8.11 -20.76 1.19
N VAL A 253 7.55 -20.05 2.18
CA VAL A 253 7.13 -18.65 2.05
C VAL A 253 8.33 -17.78 1.68
N PHE A 254 9.45 -17.88 2.41
CA PHE A 254 10.66 -17.11 2.11
C PHE A 254 11.24 -17.41 0.72
N ALA A 255 11.25 -18.69 0.31
CA ALA A 255 11.68 -19.05 -1.05
C ALA A 255 10.79 -18.41 -2.13
N LEU A 256 9.47 -18.37 -1.91
CA LEU A 256 8.53 -17.73 -2.81
C LEU A 256 8.71 -16.20 -2.85
N VAL A 257 8.93 -15.54 -1.69
CA VAL A 257 9.21 -14.10 -1.62
C VAL A 257 10.48 -13.75 -2.39
N LYS A 258 11.57 -14.51 -2.17
CA LYS A 258 12.85 -14.29 -2.85
C LYS A 258 12.69 -14.43 -4.38
N ARG A 259 12.02 -15.49 -4.83
CA ARG A 259 11.76 -15.71 -6.27
C ARG A 259 10.91 -14.60 -6.87
N TRP A 260 9.83 -14.20 -6.18
CA TRP A 260 8.93 -13.16 -6.65
C TRP A 260 9.60 -11.79 -6.69
N GLY A 261 10.36 -11.44 -5.64
CA GLY A 261 11.09 -10.18 -5.56
C GLY A 261 12.15 -10.03 -6.64
N LEU A 262 12.93 -11.07 -6.91
CA LEU A 262 13.96 -11.07 -7.94
C LEU A 262 13.35 -11.14 -9.34
N GLY A 263 12.38 -12.03 -9.56
CA GLY A 263 11.83 -12.28 -10.89
C GLY A 263 10.93 -11.18 -11.44
N THR A 264 10.24 -10.42 -10.55
CA THR A 264 9.31 -9.37 -10.99
C THR A 264 9.91 -7.98 -10.88
N TYR A 265 10.74 -7.73 -9.84
CA TYR A 265 11.21 -6.39 -9.50
C TYR A 265 12.73 -6.24 -9.57
N HIS A 266 13.46 -7.32 -9.90
CA HIS A 266 14.91 -7.33 -9.94
C HIS A 266 15.59 -6.84 -8.65
N GLY A 267 14.94 -7.12 -7.52
CA GLY A 267 15.30 -6.67 -6.18
C GLY A 267 14.25 -5.72 -5.59
N LEU A 268 14.12 -5.76 -4.28
CA LEU A 268 13.09 -5.01 -3.56
C LEU A 268 13.71 -3.75 -2.95
N ARG A 269 13.39 -2.58 -3.50
CA ARG A 269 13.62 -1.31 -2.79
C ARG A 269 12.38 -1.00 -1.94
N ARG A 270 12.55 -0.61 -0.66
CA ARG A 270 11.43 -0.34 0.28
C ARG A 270 10.56 -1.56 0.48
N THR A 271 11.17 -2.57 1.01
CA THR A 271 10.67 -3.94 1.12
C THR A 271 9.31 -4.05 1.77
N ASP A 272 8.96 -3.19 2.75
CA ASP A 272 7.68 -3.24 3.47
C ASP A 272 6.46 -3.25 2.55
N THR A 273 6.41 -2.33 1.58
CA THR A 273 5.25 -2.24 0.69
C THR A 273 5.14 -3.41 -0.25
N TYR A 274 6.27 -3.98 -0.68
CA TYR A 274 6.29 -5.19 -1.49
C TYR A 274 5.90 -6.41 -0.67
N LEU A 275 6.33 -6.52 0.57
CA LEU A 275 5.87 -7.58 1.48
C LEU A 275 4.36 -7.52 1.69
N ASN A 276 3.77 -6.32 1.79
CA ASN A 276 2.31 -6.15 1.86
C ASN A 276 1.61 -6.73 0.64
N GLU A 277 2.11 -6.47 -0.58
CA GLU A 277 1.58 -7.05 -1.80
C GLU A 277 1.73 -8.58 -1.82
N PHE A 278 2.90 -9.10 -1.45
CA PHE A 278 3.13 -10.54 -1.38
C PHE A 278 2.17 -11.23 -0.41
N VAL A 279 2.05 -10.71 0.82
CA VAL A 279 1.15 -11.22 1.85
C VAL A 279 -0.31 -11.19 1.38
N PHE A 280 -0.73 -10.07 0.77
CA PHE A 280 -2.07 -9.94 0.20
C PHE A 280 -2.37 -11.02 -0.82
N ARG A 281 -1.47 -11.25 -1.78
CA ARG A 281 -1.59 -12.26 -2.84
C ARG A 281 -1.56 -13.68 -2.29
N TYR A 282 -0.64 -13.95 -1.37
CA TYR A 282 -0.48 -15.25 -0.76
C TYR A 282 -1.72 -15.67 0.01
N ASN A 283 -2.25 -14.77 0.83
CA ASN A 283 -3.43 -15.05 1.65
C ASN A 283 -4.71 -15.20 0.81
N ARG A 284 -4.74 -14.65 -0.42
CA ARG A 284 -5.86 -14.74 -1.37
C ARG A 284 -5.63 -15.72 -2.53
N ARG A 285 -4.60 -16.53 -2.47
CA ARG A 285 -4.23 -17.45 -3.55
C ARG A 285 -5.36 -18.41 -3.98
N PHE A 286 -6.29 -18.69 -3.08
CA PHE A 286 -7.47 -19.51 -3.34
C PHE A 286 -8.73 -18.69 -3.67
N TYR A 287 -8.71 -17.37 -3.46
CA TYR A 287 -9.85 -16.46 -3.59
C TYR A 287 -9.49 -15.23 -4.45
N ARG A 288 -8.75 -15.45 -5.53
CA ARG A 288 -8.27 -14.35 -6.41
C ARG A 288 -9.38 -13.51 -7.01
N HIS A 289 -10.56 -14.08 -7.18
CA HIS A 289 -11.73 -13.38 -7.71
C HIS A 289 -12.17 -12.18 -6.87
N THR A 290 -11.90 -12.19 -5.56
CA THR A 290 -12.23 -11.07 -4.68
C THR A 290 -11.13 -10.02 -4.55
N SER A 291 -9.93 -10.28 -5.09
CA SER A 291 -8.74 -9.47 -4.82
C SER A 291 -8.89 -8.02 -5.30
N PHE A 292 -9.44 -7.81 -6.50
CA PHE A 292 -9.66 -6.47 -7.05
C PHE A 292 -10.58 -5.62 -6.16
N GLU A 293 -11.76 -6.15 -5.82
CA GLU A 293 -12.72 -5.45 -4.98
C GLU A 293 -12.17 -5.17 -3.58
N THR A 294 -11.41 -6.13 -3.03
CA THR A 294 -10.77 -5.96 -1.73
C THR A 294 -9.74 -4.83 -1.75
N VAL A 295 -8.86 -4.77 -2.77
CA VAL A 295 -7.88 -3.68 -2.89
C VAL A 295 -8.58 -2.34 -2.93
N LEU A 296 -9.60 -2.18 -3.79
CA LEU A 296 -10.33 -0.92 -3.90
C LEU A 296 -11.12 -0.58 -2.63
N GLY A 297 -11.73 -1.54 -1.97
CA GLY A 297 -12.42 -1.34 -0.69
C GLY A 297 -11.44 -0.85 0.39
N LEU A 298 -10.26 -1.45 0.46
CA LEU A 298 -9.23 -1.06 1.40
C LEU A 298 -8.65 0.32 1.11
N THR A 299 -8.61 0.79 -0.17
CA THR A 299 -8.15 2.15 -0.47
C THR A 299 -8.96 3.23 0.24
N ALA A 300 -10.25 2.99 0.47
CA ALA A 300 -11.14 3.91 1.18
C ALA A 300 -10.88 3.95 2.69
N ARG A 301 -10.29 2.89 3.26
CA ARG A 301 -10.04 2.73 4.71
C ARG A 301 -8.66 3.23 5.14
N HIS A 302 -7.75 3.45 4.19
CA HIS A 302 -6.40 3.93 4.49
C HIS A 302 -6.30 5.45 4.42
N ALA A 303 -5.59 6.03 5.38
CA ALA A 303 -5.31 7.46 5.44
C ALA A 303 -4.48 7.92 4.22
N PRO A 304 -4.58 9.21 3.86
CA PRO A 304 -3.79 9.81 2.80
C PRO A 304 -2.29 9.56 2.98
N THR A 305 -1.64 9.17 1.90
CA THR A 305 -0.20 8.92 1.87
C THR A 305 0.43 9.74 0.76
N SER A 306 1.44 10.53 1.09
CA SER A 306 2.23 11.30 0.13
C SER A 306 3.45 10.50 -0.38
N TYR A 307 4.09 11.01 -1.46
CA TYR A 307 5.38 10.49 -1.92
C TYR A 307 6.42 10.48 -0.79
N TRP A 308 6.48 11.54 0.00
CA TRP A 308 7.43 11.70 1.10
C TRP A 308 7.23 10.68 2.21
N ASP A 309 5.98 10.38 2.55
CA ASP A 309 5.64 9.33 3.53
C ASP A 309 6.07 7.94 3.03
N ILE A 310 5.92 7.68 1.73
CA ILE A 310 6.33 6.42 1.12
C ILE A 310 7.85 6.30 1.14
N ILE A 311 8.58 7.39 0.87
CA ILE A 311 10.05 7.35 0.85
C ILE A 311 10.68 7.52 2.24
N GLY A 312 9.90 7.67 3.30
CA GLY A 312 10.42 7.83 4.67
C GLY A 312 11.24 9.09 4.86
N ARG A 313 10.93 10.17 4.11
CA ARG A 313 11.63 11.45 4.21
C ARG A 313 10.68 12.58 4.59
N ALA A 314 11.17 13.57 5.32
CA ALA A 314 10.39 14.77 5.61
C ALA A 314 10.04 15.50 4.29
N ASN A 315 8.79 16.00 4.22
CA ASN A 315 8.36 16.79 3.07
C ASN A 315 8.95 18.19 3.14
N PRO A 316 9.88 18.60 2.25
CA PRO A 316 10.54 19.92 2.32
C PRO A 316 9.56 21.08 2.13
N ARG A 317 8.36 20.82 1.57
CA ARG A 317 7.32 21.85 1.40
C ARG A 317 6.41 22.02 2.63
N LYS A 318 6.47 21.15 3.63
CA LYS A 318 5.72 21.30 4.88
C LYS A 318 6.35 22.30 5.86
N GLY A 319 7.66 22.57 5.74
CA GLY A 319 8.37 23.53 6.59
C GLY A 319 8.12 25.00 6.24
N ASN A 320 7.61 25.29 5.04
CA ASN A 320 7.37 26.67 4.55
C ASN A 320 5.87 27.03 4.49
N ALA A 321 5.03 26.41 5.30
CA ALA A 321 3.66 26.85 5.43
C ALA A 321 3.63 28.17 6.23
N THR A 322 3.72 29.30 5.53
CA THR A 322 3.32 30.61 6.07
C THR A 322 1.95 30.43 6.74
N PRO A 323 1.78 30.88 8.00
CA PRO A 323 0.49 30.76 8.67
C PRO A 323 -0.57 31.43 7.77
N ARG A 324 -1.62 30.69 7.45
CA ARG A 324 -2.77 31.22 6.70
C ARG A 324 -3.23 32.48 7.44
N ARG A 325 -3.08 33.65 6.78
CA ARG A 325 -3.68 34.89 7.27
C ARG A 325 -5.15 34.58 7.55
N THR A 326 -5.53 34.68 8.81
CA THR A 326 -6.93 34.67 9.22
C THR A 326 -7.68 35.74 8.41
N PRO A 327 -8.86 35.44 7.87
CA PRO A 327 -9.67 36.44 7.18
C PRO A 327 -9.85 37.61 8.14
N ARG A 328 -9.40 38.82 7.76
CA ARG A 328 -9.73 40.05 8.49
C ARG A 328 -11.25 40.11 8.60
N SER A 329 -11.76 40.12 9.82
CA SER A 329 -13.16 40.45 10.09
C SER A 329 -13.44 41.78 9.40
N ARG A 330 -14.43 41.80 8.51
CA ARG A 330 -14.99 43.05 7.98
C ARG A 330 -15.55 43.81 9.17
N LYS A 331 -14.83 44.82 9.63
CA LYS A 331 -15.44 45.85 10.48
C LYS A 331 -16.48 46.58 9.63
N THR A 332 -17.72 46.48 10.01
CA THR A 332 -18.81 47.31 9.54
C THR A 332 -18.43 48.76 9.83
N ALA A 333 -18.13 49.52 8.81
CA ALA A 333 -17.98 50.96 8.92
C ALA A 333 -19.37 51.59 8.86
N THR A 334 -19.86 51.97 10.00
CA THR A 334 -20.95 52.92 10.15
C THR A 334 -20.44 54.30 9.74
N GLY A 335 -21.20 55.01 8.92
CA GLY A 335 -20.79 56.18 8.18
C GLY A 335 -20.39 57.40 9.00
N MET A 336 -19.59 58.23 8.33
CA MET A 336 -19.65 59.67 8.45
C MET A 336 -19.04 60.29 7.17
N ARG A 337 -19.87 61.06 6.47
CA ARG A 337 -19.46 61.94 5.39
C ARG A 337 -18.60 63.06 5.93
N ARG A 338 -17.54 63.39 5.21
CA ARG A 338 -17.05 64.79 5.10
C ARG A 338 -16.32 64.96 3.76
N ASP A 339 -16.70 66.04 3.14
CA ASP A 339 -16.25 66.59 1.86
C ASP A 339 -14.81 67.08 1.90
N GLY A 340 -14.13 67.17 0.72
CA GLY A 340 -13.04 68.09 0.53
C GLY A 340 -11.89 67.63 -0.37
N ILE A 341 -12.00 67.89 -1.66
CA ILE A 341 -11.10 68.62 -2.59
C ILE A 341 -9.59 68.28 -2.61
N GLY A 342 -9.08 68.04 -3.84
CA GLY A 342 -7.74 68.36 -4.34
C GLY A 342 -6.83 67.19 -4.58
N GLY A 343 -6.55 66.92 -5.80
CA GLY A 343 -5.49 67.45 -6.64
C GLY A 343 -4.42 66.45 -6.99
N ALA A 344 -4.31 66.22 -8.27
CA ALA A 344 -3.11 66.10 -9.11
C ALA A 344 -2.12 64.89 -8.96
N GLU A 345 -2.07 64.12 -9.98
CA GLU A 345 -1.02 63.92 -11.03
C GLU A 345 0.14 62.95 -10.78
N ASN A 346 0.37 62.20 -11.88
CA ASN A 346 1.62 61.66 -12.42
C ASN A 346 2.23 60.39 -11.80
N GLY A 347 2.37 59.36 -12.60
CA GLY A 347 3.42 59.13 -13.54
C GLY A 347 3.62 57.62 -13.79
N ALA A 348 3.58 57.29 -15.00
CA ALA A 348 3.92 56.00 -15.60
C ALA A 348 5.33 55.51 -15.28
N ARG A 349 5.54 54.21 -15.29
CA ARG A 349 6.58 53.58 -16.14
C ARG A 349 6.48 52.06 -16.09
N ASN A 350 6.25 51.47 -17.26
CA ASN A 350 6.55 50.11 -17.70
C ASN A 350 8.03 49.79 -17.47
N GLN A 351 8.33 48.58 -17.05
CA GLN A 351 9.50 47.89 -17.55
C GLN A 351 9.24 46.38 -17.61
N ALA A 352 9.33 45.88 -18.82
CA ALA A 352 9.40 44.45 -19.18
C ALA A 352 10.79 43.92 -18.79
N ALA A 353 10.88 42.74 -18.28
CA ALA A 353 12.15 42.02 -18.11
C ALA A 353 12.03 40.60 -18.70
N THR A 354 12.73 40.45 -19.70
CA THR A 354 13.34 39.47 -20.58
C THR A 354 13.41 38.03 -19.99
N ILE A 355 12.97 37.10 -20.81
CA ILE A 355 13.18 35.67 -20.75
C ILE A 355 14.66 35.37 -21.02
N SER A 356 15.37 34.70 -20.14
CA SER A 356 16.66 34.09 -20.42
C SER A 356 16.54 32.56 -20.55
N GLN A 357 17.12 32.09 -21.64
CA GLN A 357 17.21 30.77 -22.19
C GLN A 357 17.92 29.79 -21.23
N VAL A 358 17.45 28.52 -21.21
CA VAL A 358 18.11 27.37 -20.61
C VAL A 358 18.92 26.66 -21.72
N PRO A 359 20.16 26.25 -21.47
CA PRO A 359 20.98 25.56 -22.45
C PRO A 359 20.63 24.09 -22.62
N ASN A 360 20.66 23.63 -23.87
CA ASN A 360 20.60 22.23 -24.31
C ASN A 360 21.78 21.44 -23.74
N MET A 361 21.50 20.26 -23.20
CA MET A 361 22.51 19.23 -22.98
C MET A 361 22.38 18.17 -24.07
N GLU A 362 23.48 18.01 -24.80
CA GLU A 362 23.71 17.08 -25.88
C GLU A 362 23.67 15.62 -25.41
N GLU A 363 23.15 14.75 -26.28
CA GLU A 363 23.22 13.31 -26.15
C GLU A 363 24.63 12.81 -26.47
N PRO A 364 25.17 11.79 -25.77
CA PRO A 364 26.35 11.08 -26.25
C PRO A 364 25.96 9.91 -27.13
N GLY A 365 26.60 9.89 -28.30
CA GLY A 365 26.42 9.00 -29.41
C GLY A 365 26.67 7.52 -29.13
N THR A 366 25.97 6.74 -29.92
CA THR A 366 26.14 5.33 -30.24
C THR A 366 27.53 5.09 -30.85
N THR A 367 28.27 4.13 -30.33
CA THR A 367 29.34 3.45 -31.11
C THR A 367 29.35 1.97 -30.74
N GLN A 368 29.11 1.15 -31.77
CA GLN A 368 29.38 -0.26 -32.04
C GLN A 368 29.43 -1.28 -30.90
#